data_1a18ce9742a02117c73325ee5840b025
#
_entry.id   1a18ce9742a02117c73325ee5840b025
#
_cell.length_a   1.000
_cell.length_b   1.000
_cell.length_c   1.000
_cell.angle_alpha   90.00
_cell.angle_beta   90.00
_cell.angle_gamma   90.00
#
_symmetry.space_group_name_H-M   'P 1'
#
loop_
_entity.id
_entity.type
_entity.pdbx_description
1 polymer ?
#
loop_
_entity_poly.entity_id
_entity_poly.type
_entity_poly.pdbx_seq_one_letter_code
_entity_poly.pdbx_strand_id
1 'polypeptide(L)'
;MAAQQTYRLFEVALKERRVLSPSLDRMVFTGADVARMKTEGPDQRIKVFFPLPGQRVPQVPSGADWYRRYRALPDDQRPPMRSYTLRQLRAEQGEVDVDFVLHGETGPASRWAIHARPGDRVLLLAPDADCADSSEGWEWKPPVGVGQVLLVADETALPAVAGILEELAARVDPPRTLALLEVAQAGDAVRLKAPATAELVWLPRGRASYGQPLLQAVQARLAAAPGGVAGEALEEIDVDTQILWEQADSHLAGPLYAWVAGEAGAVMAIRRHLLRACGLDRRAITFMGYWRQGRVLD
;
A
#
# COMPACT_ATOMS: atom_id res chain seq x y z
N MET A 1 -18.33 -24.62 -12.14
CA MET A 1 -17.56 -23.71 -13.00
C MET A 1 -16.26 -23.39 -12.25
N ALA A 2 -15.08 -23.44 -12.89
CA ALA A 2 -13.85 -23.00 -12.24
C ALA A 2 -13.98 -21.51 -11.91
N ALA A 3 -13.61 -21.10 -10.70
CA ALA A 3 -13.61 -19.68 -10.32
C ALA A 3 -12.69 -18.94 -11.31
N GLN A 4 -13.22 -17.91 -11.96
CA GLN A 4 -12.47 -17.09 -12.89
C GLN A 4 -11.40 -16.33 -12.10
N GLN A 5 -10.14 -16.37 -12.54
CA GLN A 5 -9.09 -15.63 -11.86
C GLN A 5 -9.29 -14.12 -12.07
N THR A 6 -9.45 -13.38 -10.99
CA THR A 6 -9.62 -11.92 -11.02
C THR A 6 -8.31 -11.17 -11.27
N TYR A 7 -7.17 -11.85 -11.08
CA TYR A 7 -5.81 -11.34 -11.33
C TYR A 7 -5.13 -12.12 -12.44
N ARG A 8 -4.31 -11.43 -13.22
CA ARG A 8 -3.54 -11.97 -14.34
C ARG A 8 -2.09 -11.47 -14.29
N LEU A 9 -1.17 -12.27 -14.84
CA LEU A 9 0.23 -11.87 -15.07
C LEU A 9 0.33 -11.04 -16.35
N PHE A 10 0.94 -9.87 -16.22
CA PHE A 10 1.21 -8.94 -17.31
C PHE A 10 2.71 -8.75 -17.44
N GLU A 11 3.27 -9.01 -18.62
CA GLU A 11 4.66 -8.67 -18.92
C GLU A 11 4.74 -7.19 -19.28
N VAL A 12 5.59 -6.45 -18.57
CA VAL A 12 5.79 -5.03 -18.80
C VAL A 12 7.27 -4.69 -18.83
N ALA A 13 7.62 -3.66 -19.59
CA ALA A 13 8.96 -3.10 -19.66
C ALA A 13 9.01 -1.73 -19.01
N LEU A 14 10.08 -1.43 -18.30
CA LEU A 14 10.34 -0.09 -17.80
C LEU A 14 10.47 0.87 -18.99
N LYS A 15 9.59 1.86 -19.06
CA LYS A 15 9.63 2.95 -20.03
C LYS A 15 10.50 4.10 -19.54
N GLU A 16 10.28 4.49 -18.29
CA GLU A 16 10.88 5.67 -17.70
C GLU A 16 10.96 5.53 -16.18
N ARG A 17 12.02 6.08 -15.60
CA ARG A 17 12.17 6.27 -14.14
C ARG A 17 12.09 7.76 -13.84
N ARG A 18 11.25 8.14 -12.89
CA ARG A 18 11.08 9.51 -12.41
C ARG A 18 11.42 9.58 -10.94
N VAL A 19 12.45 10.32 -10.59
CA VAL A 19 12.80 10.59 -9.20
C VAL A 19 11.75 11.53 -8.62
N LEU A 20 11.01 11.07 -7.61
CA LEU A 20 10.00 11.87 -6.91
C LEU A 20 10.60 12.56 -5.68
N SER A 21 11.49 11.86 -4.98
CA SER A 21 12.21 12.34 -3.81
C SER A 21 13.52 11.56 -3.64
N PRO A 22 14.38 11.90 -2.67
CA PRO A 22 15.61 11.14 -2.44
C PRO A 22 15.40 9.64 -2.19
N SER A 23 14.25 9.24 -1.63
CA SER A 23 13.96 7.84 -1.28
C SER A 23 12.77 7.27 -2.04
N LEU A 24 12.20 7.96 -3.03
CA LEU A 24 11.02 7.50 -3.75
C LEU A 24 11.14 7.75 -5.25
N ASP A 25 11.07 6.68 -6.03
CA ASP A 25 11.07 6.73 -7.49
C ASP A 25 9.78 6.18 -8.06
N ARG A 26 9.27 6.82 -9.10
CA ARG A 26 8.20 6.29 -9.94
C ARG A 26 8.77 5.54 -11.11
N MET A 27 8.40 4.27 -11.24
CA MET A 27 8.65 3.47 -12.41
C MET A 27 7.41 3.48 -13.30
N VAL A 28 7.57 4.05 -14.50
CA VAL A 28 6.54 4.02 -15.54
C VAL A 28 6.79 2.80 -16.40
N PHE A 29 5.89 1.84 -16.34
CA PHE A 29 5.96 0.63 -17.16
C PHE A 29 5.03 0.72 -18.35
N THR A 30 5.39 0.00 -19.43
CA THR A 30 4.57 -0.15 -20.62
C THR A 30 4.52 -1.61 -21.06
N GLY A 31 3.42 -2.00 -21.70
CA GLY A 31 3.25 -3.36 -22.21
C GLY A 31 2.01 -3.49 -23.09
N ALA A 32 2.04 -4.45 -24.02
CA ALA A 32 0.96 -4.67 -24.97
C ALA A 32 -0.38 -4.97 -24.30
N ASP A 33 -0.34 -5.69 -23.16
CA ASP A 33 -1.55 -6.11 -22.45
C ASP A 33 -1.97 -5.16 -21.32
N VAL A 34 -1.28 -4.03 -21.11
CA VAL A 34 -1.62 -3.06 -20.02
C VAL A 34 -3.04 -2.53 -20.18
N ALA A 35 -3.54 -2.38 -21.41
CA ALA A 35 -4.92 -1.98 -21.68
C ALA A 35 -5.97 -2.95 -21.10
N ARG A 36 -5.57 -4.17 -20.75
CA ARG A 36 -6.43 -5.19 -20.09
C ARG A 36 -6.30 -5.20 -18.58
N MET A 37 -5.48 -4.31 -17.99
CA MET A 37 -5.49 -4.10 -16.54
C MET A 37 -6.69 -3.26 -16.13
N LYS A 38 -7.16 -3.47 -14.89
CA LYS A 38 -8.09 -2.56 -14.23
C LYS A 38 -7.60 -2.18 -12.83
N THR A 39 -8.21 -1.15 -12.27
CA THR A 39 -8.08 -0.77 -10.85
C THR A 39 -9.47 -0.52 -10.30
N GLU A 40 -9.73 -0.93 -9.07
CA GLU A 40 -11.03 -0.79 -8.41
C GLU A 40 -10.97 0.18 -7.23
N GLY A 41 -9.77 0.56 -6.80
CA GLY A 41 -9.57 1.52 -5.74
C GLY A 41 -8.20 2.21 -5.78
N PRO A 42 -8.03 3.33 -5.07
CA PRO A 42 -6.80 4.13 -5.09
C PRO A 42 -5.61 3.43 -4.43
N ASP A 43 -5.87 2.44 -3.59
CA ASP A 43 -4.87 1.62 -2.89
C ASP A 43 -4.77 0.19 -3.49
N GLN A 44 -5.16 0.02 -4.77
CA GLN A 44 -5.13 -1.27 -5.46
C GLN A 44 -3.77 -1.93 -5.33
N ARG A 45 -3.75 -3.09 -4.69
CA ARG A 45 -2.55 -3.90 -4.48
C ARG A 45 -2.27 -4.77 -5.69
N ILE A 46 -1.00 -4.81 -6.08
CA ILE A 46 -0.46 -5.69 -7.11
C ILE A 46 0.77 -6.43 -6.59
N LYS A 47 1.20 -7.46 -7.30
CA LYS A 47 2.50 -8.10 -7.07
C LYS A 47 3.43 -7.81 -8.24
N VAL A 48 4.68 -7.50 -7.93
CA VAL A 48 5.77 -7.33 -8.91
C VAL A 48 6.75 -8.47 -8.74
N PHE A 49 7.03 -9.18 -9.84
CA PHE A 49 8.04 -10.24 -9.91
C PHE A 49 9.27 -9.70 -10.62
N PHE A 50 10.42 -9.91 -10.01
CA PHE A 50 11.70 -9.44 -10.53
C PHE A 50 12.49 -10.58 -11.16
N PRO A 51 13.25 -10.35 -12.26
CA PRO A 51 14.05 -11.38 -12.87
C PRO A 51 15.17 -11.86 -11.95
N LEU A 52 15.48 -13.14 -12.01
CA LEU A 52 16.68 -13.69 -11.39
C LEU A 52 17.93 -13.25 -12.18
N PRO A 53 19.13 -13.31 -11.57
CA PRO A 53 20.37 -12.99 -12.26
C PRO A 53 20.50 -13.76 -13.59
N GLY A 54 20.77 -13.03 -14.68
CA GLY A 54 20.87 -13.58 -16.03
C GLY A 54 19.56 -13.78 -16.78
N GLN A 55 18.41 -13.60 -16.14
CA GLN A 55 17.11 -13.61 -16.80
C GLN A 55 16.74 -12.22 -17.32
N ARG A 56 16.09 -12.20 -18.50
CA ARG A 56 15.51 -10.95 -19.05
C ARG A 56 14.08 -10.70 -18.59
N VAL A 57 13.34 -11.77 -18.30
CA VAL A 57 11.94 -11.75 -17.86
C VAL A 57 11.79 -12.79 -16.75
N PRO A 58 11.10 -12.47 -15.63
CA PRO A 58 10.83 -13.45 -14.60
C PRO A 58 10.04 -14.65 -15.13
N GLN A 59 10.39 -15.85 -14.69
CA GLN A 59 9.67 -17.07 -15.06
C GLN A 59 8.71 -17.44 -13.93
N VAL A 60 7.42 -17.18 -14.11
CA VAL A 60 6.37 -17.44 -13.11
C VAL A 60 5.37 -18.45 -13.67
N PRO A 61 5.02 -19.51 -12.91
CA PRO A 61 3.97 -20.44 -13.34
C PRO A 61 2.64 -19.69 -13.57
N SER A 62 1.87 -20.14 -14.55
CA SER A 62 0.55 -19.59 -14.90
C SER A 62 -0.58 -20.59 -14.59
N GLY A 63 -1.84 -20.12 -14.61
CA GLY A 63 -3.03 -20.95 -14.37
C GLY A 63 -3.53 -20.90 -12.94
N ALA A 64 -4.65 -21.58 -12.64
CA ALA A 64 -5.38 -21.46 -11.38
C ALA A 64 -4.55 -21.83 -10.14
N ASP A 65 -3.55 -22.69 -10.28
CA ASP A 65 -2.67 -23.13 -9.19
C ASP A 65 -1.29 -22.45 -9.21
N TRP A 66 -1.15 -21.33 -9.93
CA TRP A 66 0.12 -20.63 -10.13
C TRP A 66 0.87 -20.38 -8.82
N TYR A 67 0.19 -19.94 -7.76
CA TYR A 67 0.81 -19.60 -6.49
C TYR A 67 1.40 -20.83 -5.78
N ARG A 68 0.66 -21.94 -5.75
CA ARG A 68 1.17 -23.21 -5.20
C ARG A 68 2.41 -23.67 -5.96
N ARG A 69 2.38 -23.61 -7.30
CA ARG A 69 3.52 -23.97 -8.14
C ARG A 69 4.70 -23.02 -7.97
N TYR A 70 4.42 -21.72 -7.84
CA TYR A 70 5.43 -20.71 -7.54
C TYR A 70 6.12 -20.98 -6.19
N ARG A 71 5.35 -21.28 -5.15
CA ARG A 71 5.88 -21.62 -3.80
C ARG A 71 6.68 -22.93 -3.79
N ALA A 72 6.39 -23.85 -4.69
CA ALA A 72 7.10 -25.12 -4.83
C ALA A 72 8.41 -25.01 -5.65
N LEU A 73 8.69 -23.86 -6.29
CA LEU A 73 9.96 -23.67 -6.99
C LEU A 73 11.13 -23.66 -6.01
N PRO A 74 12.28 -24.23 -6.39
CA PRO A 74 13.54 -24.06 -5.67
C PRO A 74 13.87 -22.58 -5.49
N ASP A 75 14.55 -22.20 -4.42
CA ASP A 75 14.82 -20.79 -4.10
C ASP A 75 15.63 -20.07 -5.18
N ASP A 76 16.55 -20.77 -5.85
CA ASP A 76 17.38 -20.28 -6.95
C ASP A 76 16.61 -20.13 -8.29
N GLN A 77 15.40 -20.71 -8.37
CA GLN A 77 14.52 -20.64 -9.53
C GLN A 77 13.26 -19.81 -9.28
N ARG A 78 13.06 -19.36 -8.03
CA ARG A 78 11.88 -18.60 -7.63
C ARG A 78 12.13 -17.10 -7.79
N PRO A 79 11.52 -16.44 -8.80
CA PRO A 79 11.64 -14.99 -8.97
C PRO A 79 11.19 -14.25 -7.69
N PRO A 80 11.96 -13.29 -7.18
CA PRO A 80 11.52 -12.48 -6.07
C PRO A 80 10.19 -11.77 -6.38
N MET A 81 9.25 -11.83 -5.43
CA MET A 81 7.93 -11.18 -5.52
C MET A 81 7.78 -10.17 -4.39
N ARG A 82 7.23 -9.00 -4.69
CA ARG A 82 6.88 -7.98 -3.68
C ARG A 82 5.54 -7.34 -4.00
N SER A 83 4.84 -6.92 -2.94
CA SER A 83 3.58 -6.18 -3.06
C SER A 83 3.85 -4.69 -3.26
N TYR A 84 3.08 -4.09 -4.16
CA TYR A 84 3.09 -2.66 -4.43
C TYR A 84 1.67 -2.13 -4.61
N THR A 85 1.51 -0.83 -4.57
CA THR A 85 0.30 -0.15 -5.02
C THR A 85 0.37 0.11 -6.52
N LEU A 86 -0.71 -0.18 -7.24
CA LEU A 86 -0.91 0.32 -8.59
C LEU A 86 -1.18 1.82 -8.48
N ARG A 87 -0.15 2.65 -8.69
CA ARG A 87 -0.24 4.09 -8.42
C ARG A 87 -1.10 4.83 -9.44
N GLN A 88 -0.97 4.49 -10.71
CA GLN A 88 -1.77 5.05 -11.78
C GLN A 88 -1.81 4.10 -12.97
N LEU A 89 -3.00 3.91 -13.53
CA LEU A 89 -3.20 3.14 -14.75
C LEU A 89 -3.66 4.10 -15.86
N ARG A 90 -2.95 4.10 -16.97
CA ARG A 90 -3.29 4.78 -18.21
C ARG A 90 -3.48 3.73 -19.30
N ALA A 91 -4.58 2.98 -19.20
CA ALA A 91 -4.85 1.81 -20.03
C ALA A 91 -4.80 2.11 -21.54
N GLU A 92 -5.39 3.23 -21.98
CA GLU A 92 -5.38 3.65 -23.38
C GLU A 92 -3.97 3.98 -23.91
N GLN A 93 -3.05 4.37 -23.03
CA GLN A 93 -1.66 4.67 -23.37
C GLN A 93 -0.76 3.43 -23.22
N GLY A 94 -1.31 2.33 -22.70
CA GLY A 94 -0.55 1.13 -22.38
C GLY A 94 0.49 1.34 -21.27
N GLU A 95 0.18 2.21 -20.29
CA GLU A 95 1.12 2.59 -19.23
C GLU A 95 0.55 2.35 -17.84
N VAL A 96 1.43 1.93 -16.92
CA VAL A 96 1.13 1.78 -15.49
C VAL A 96 2.30 2.31 -14.65
N ASP A 97 1.98 3.09 -13.62
CA ASP A 97 2.94 3.63 -12.68
C ASP A 97 2.95 2.82 -11.38
N VAL A 98 4.16 2.54 -10.90
CA VAL A 98 4.41 1.94 -9.58
C VAL A 98 5.50 2.75 -8.90
N ASP A 99 5.25 3.18 -7.67
CA ASP A 99 6.22 3.94 -6.88
C ASP A 99 7.04 3.00 -5.99
N PHE A 100 8.35 3.16 -6.02
CA PHE A 100 9.32 2.31 -5.33
C PHE A 100 10.02 3.11 -4.24
N VAL A 101 9.94 2.63 -3.00
CA VAL A 101 10.75 3.14 -1.90
C VAL A 101 12.17 2.57 -2.02
N LEU A 102 13.15 3.45 -2.02
CA LEU A 102 14.57 3.12 -2.12
C LEU A 102 15.24 3.27 -0.75
N HIS A 103 15.70 2.16 -0.21
CA HIS A 103 16.41 2.11 1.08
C HIS A 103 17.77 1.38 0.96
N GLY A 104 18.47 1.61 -0.14
CA GLY A 104 19.70 0.91 -0.50
C GLY A 104 19.43 -0.48 -1.11
N GLU A 105 20.49 -1.23 -1.37
CA GLU A 105 20.42 -2.55 -2.02
C GLU A 105 20.13 -3.69 -1.03
N THR A 106 19.26 -3.46 -0.05
CA THR A 106 18.98 -4.40 1.04
C THR A 106 18.06 -5.56 0.63
N GLY A 107 17.44 -5.48 -0.54
CA GLY A 107 16.55 -6.52 -1.06
C GLY A 107 16.50 -6.55 -2.59
N PRO A 108 15.94 -7.62 -3.18
CA PRO A 108 15.94 -7.80 -4.64
C PRO A 108 15.16 -6.71 -5.37
N ALA A 109 14.05 -6.23 -4.82
CA ALA A 109 13.23 -5.18 -5.42
C ALA A 109 13.95 -3.81 -5.44
N SER A 110 14.52 -3.38 -4.29
CA SER A 110 15.27 -2.13 -4.22
C SER A 110 16.53 -2.18 -5.10
N ARG A 111 17.25 -3.33 -5.09
CA ARG A 111 18.40 -3.52 -5.96
C ARG A 111 18.00 -3.39 -7.43
N TRP A 112 16.92 -4.08 -7.85
CA TRP A 112 16.43 -3.96 -9.22
C TRP A 112 16.07 -2.50 -9.54
N ALA A 113 15.31 -1.83 -8.70
CA ALA A 113 14.85 -0.45 -8.93
C ALA A 113 16.01 0.54 -9.05
N ILE A 114 17.09 0.37 -8.25
CA ILE A 114 18.28 1.23 -8.30
C ILE A 114 19.01 1.12 -9.65
N HIS A 115 19.09 -0.10 -10.20
CA HIS A 115 19.85 -0.40 -11.41
C HIS A 115 19.01 -0.47 -12.68
N ALA A 116 17.68 -0.46 -12.59
CA ALA A 116 16.76 -0.59 -13.70
C ALA A 116 16.96 0.48 -14.77
N ARG A 117 16.91 0.05 -16.03
CA ARG A 117 17.04 0.89 -17.22
C ARG A 117 15.81 0.74 -18.12
N PRO A 118 15.47 1.74 -18.92
CA PRO A 118 14.44 1.60 -19.93
C PRO A 118 14.64 0.32 -20.77
N GLY A 119 13.57 -0.49 -20.90
CA GLY A 119 13.59 -1.79 -21.55
C GLY A 119 13.72 -2.99 -20.61
N ASP A 120 14.14 -2.80 -19.35
CA ASP A 120 14.16 -3.88 -18.36
C ASP A 120 12.74 -4.33 -18.01
N ARG A 121 12.56 -5.63 -17.84
CA ARG A 121 11.23 -6.26 -17.76
C ARG A 121 10.96 -6.85 -16.39
N VAL A 122 9.70 -6.75 -16.00
CA VAL A 122 9.12 -7.40 -14.82
C VAL A 122 7.77 -8.04 -15.21
N LEU A 123 7.24 -8.88 -14.31
CA LEU A 123 5.85 -9.31 -14.42
C LEU A 123 5.03 -8.64 -13.31
N LEU A 124 3.88 -8.12 -13.67
CA LEU A 124 2.89 -7.60 -12.73
C LEU A 124 1.74 -8.60 -12.61
N LEU A 125 1.40 -9.02 -11.41
CA LEU A 125 0.13 -9.68 -11.13
C LEU A 125 -0.85 -8.60 -10.70
N ALA A 126 -1.80 -8.28 -11.57
CA ALA A 126 -2.73 -7.16 -11.42
C ALA A 126 -4.15 -7.59 -11.81
N PRO A 127 -5.19 -6.82 -11.41
CA PRO A 127 -6.57 -7.11 -11.79
C PRO A 127 -6.77 -7.12 -13.31
N ASP A 128 -7.51 -8.14 -13.79
CA ASP A 128 -7.82 -8.35 -15.20
C ASP A 128 -9.16 -7.69 -15.56
N ALA A 129 -9.14 -6.76 -16.53
CA ALA A 129 -10.36 -6.11 -17.01
C ALA A 129 -11.33 -7.05 -17.72
N ASP A 130 -10.84 -8.20 -18.22
CA ASP A 130 -11.68 -9.21 -18.85
C ASP A 130 -12.49 -10.03 -17.81
N CYS A 131 -12.16 -9.92 -16.52
CA CYS A 131 -12.92 -10.52 -15.44
C CYS A 131 -13.94 -9.52 -14.87
N ALA A 132 -15.22 -9.89 -14.89
CA ALA A 132 -16.29 -9.04 -14.36
C ALA A 132 -16.35 -9.03 -12.83
N ASP A 133 -15.83 -10.07 -12.18
CA ASP A 133 -15.81 -10.16 -10.72
C ASP A 133 -14.88 -9.12 -10.10
N SER A 134 -15.20 -8.68 -8.88
CA SER A 134 -14.29 -7.80 -8.12
C SER A 134 -12.96 -8.50 -7.86
N SER A 135 -11.88 -7.74 -8.05
CA SER A 135 -10.53 -8.27 -7.84
C SER A 135 -10.17 -8.41 -6.37
N GLU A 136 -10.92 -7.74 -5.49
CA GLU A 136 -10.49 -7.51 -4.11
C GLU A 136 -9.09 -6.84 -4.08
N GLY A 137 -8.34 -6.87 -3.02
CA GLY A 137 -6.98 -6.32 -2.99
C GLY A 137 -6.91 -4.78 -2.99
N TRP A 138 -7.98 -4.12 -2.55
CA TRP A 138 -8.05 -2.71 -2.21
C TRP A 138 -8.94 -2.55 -0.97
N GLU A 139 -8.55 -1.66 -0.07
CA GLU A 139 -9.15 -1.56 1.26
C GLU A 139 -9.70 -0.16 1.58
N TRP A 140 -9.53 0.79 0.68
CA TRP A 140 -10.11 2.12 0.79
C TRP A 140 -11.61 2.08 0.51
N LYS A 141 -12.41 1.83 1.55
CA LYS A 141 -13.87 1.68 1.50
C LYS A 141 -14.55 2.53 2.56
N PRO A 142 -14.38 3.87 2.52
CA PRO A 142 -15.00 4.73 3.53
C PRO A 142 -16.52 4.64 3.45
N PRO A 143 -17.23 4.64 4.60
CA PRO A 143 -18.68 4.69 4.64
C PRO A 143 -19.22 5.94 3.94
N VAL A 144 -20.44 5.83 3.40
CA VAL A 144 -21.11 6.97 2.79
C VAL A 144 -21.40 8.03 3.86
N GLY A 145 -21.08 9.30 3.56
CA GLY A 145 -21.38 10.43 4.46
C GLY A 145 -20.39 10.59 5.62
N VAL A 146 -19.24 9.89 5.60
CA VAL A 146 -18.19 10.13 6.58
C VAL A 146 -17.73 11.60 6.55
N GLY A 147 -17.71 12.25 7.72
CA GLY A 147 -17.33 13.67 7.85
C GLY A 147 -15.84 13.90 8.09
N GLN A 148 -15.14 12.89 8.60
CA GLN A 148 -13.72 12.97 8.96
C GLN A 148 -12.97 11.73 8.49
N VAL A 149 -11.79 11.94 7.93
CA VAL A 149 -10.86 10.89 7.49
C VAL A 149 -9.52 11.06 8.19
N LEU A 150 -9.01 9.99 8.76
CA LEU A 150 -7.64 9.90 9.28
C LEU A 150 -6.83 8.95 8.40
N LEU A 151 -5.75 9.44 7.79
CA LEU A 151 -4.78 8.64 7.07
C LEU A 151 -3.48 8.59 7.88
N VAL A 152 -2.98 7.40 8.17
CA VAL A 152 -1.71 7.22 8.88
C VAL A 152 -0.85 6.25 8.08
N ALA A 153 0.27 6.71 7.59
CA ALA A 153 1.08 5.94 6.64
C ALA A 153 2.58 6.18 6.78
N ASP A 154 3.37 5.15 6.57
CA ASP A 154 4.78 5.30 6.27
C ASP A 154 5.03 5.45 4.75
N GLU A 155 6.30 5.60 4.36
CA GLU A 155 6.73 5.79 2.97
C GLU A 155 6.25 4.67 2.03
N THR A 156 6.03 3.43 2.52
CA THR A 156 5.60 2.30 1.70
C THR A 156 4.12 2.40 1.30
N ALA A 157 3.32 3.07 2.13
CA ALA A 157 1.90 3.28 1.90
C ALA A 157 1.60 4.67 1.27
N LEU A 158 2.62 5.51 1.10
CA LEU A 158 2.48 6.85 0.49
C LEU A 158 1.84 6.82 -0.92
N PRO A 159 2.14 5.85 -1.81
CA PRO A 159 1.48 5.77 -3.11
C PRO A 159 -0.04 5.57 -3.01
N ALA A 160 -0.50 4.75 -2.04
CA ALA A 160 -1.92 4.54 -1.77
C ALA A 160 -2.57 5.82 -1.21
N VAL A 161 -1.93 6.45 -0.22
CA VAL A 161 -2.41 7.74 0.34
C VAL A 161 -2.51 8.81 -0.74
N ALA A 162 -1.55 8.89 -1.66
CA ALA A 162 -1.60 9.83 -2.78
C ALA A 162 -2.84 9.61 -3.66
N GLY A 163 -3.16 8.35 -3.99
CA GLY A 163 -4.36 8.00 -4.74
C GLY A 163 -5.65 8.32 -3.97
N ILE A 164 -5.69 8.03 -2.66
CA ILE A 164 -6.82 8.36 -1.78
C ILE A 164 -7.07 9.87 -1.74
N LEU A 165 -6.02 10.66 -1.55
CA LEU A 165 -6.13 12.12 -1.52
C LEU A 165 -6.58 12.70 -2.86
N GLU A 166 -6.14 12.13 -3.99
CA GLU A 166 -6.60 12.51 -5.33
C GLU A 166 -8.09 12.20 -5.52
N GLU A 167 -8.56 11.02 -5.06
CA GLU A 167 -9.98 10.66 -5.07
C GLU A 167 -10.81 11.64 -4.21
N LEU A 168 -10.35 11.92 -2.99
CA LEU A 168 -11.01 12.87 -2.10
C LEU A 168 -11.05 14.28 -2.69
N ALA A 169 -9.97 14.72 -3.36
CA ALA A 169 -9.90 16.03 -4.00
C ALA A 169 -10.84 16.16 -5.22
N ALA A 170 -11.32 15.05 -5.77
CA ALA A 170 -12.29 15.04 -6.87
C ALA A 170 -13.75 15.10 -6.37
N ARG A 171 -14.00 14.94 -5.06
CA ARG A 171 -15.36 15.03 -4.48
C ARG A 171 -15.82 16.48 -4.40
N VAL A 172 -17.12 16.70 -4.60
CA VAL A 172 -17.75 18.01 -4.44
C VAL A 172 -17.70 18.46 -2.98
N ASP A 173 -17.94 17.54 -2.06
CA ASP A 173 -17.91 17.77 -0.60
C ASP A 173 -16.95 16.75 0.04
N PRO A 174 -15.65 17.04 0.05
CA PRO A 174 -14.67 16.15 0.64
C PRO A 174 -14.71 16.23 2.16
N PRO A 175 -14.56 15.10 2.89
CA PRO A 175 -14.48 15.09 4.33
C PRO A 175 -13.23 15.85 4.82
N ARG A 176 -13.28 16.33 6.08
CA ARG A 176 -12.07 16.83 6.74
C ARG A 176 -11.06 15.70 6.86
N THR A 177 -9.88 15.90 6.32
CA THR A 177 -8.86 14.85 6.25
C THR A 177 -7.61 15.26 7.03
N LEU A 178 -7.16 14.40 7.95
CA LEU A 178 -5.85 14.49 8.58
C LEU A 178 -4.98 13.35 8.05
N ALA A 179 -3.86 13.68 7.41
CA ALA A 179 -2.88 12.70 6.95
C ALA A 179 -1.57 12.85 7.72
N LEU A 180 -1.18 11.83 8.47
CA LEU A 180 0.08 11.72 9.19
C LEU A 180 1.00 10.81 8.38
N LEU A 181 2.09 11.36 7.83
CA LEU A 181 2.90 10.72 6.81
C LEU A 181 4.36 10.63 7.26
N GLU A 182 4.80 9.45 7.66
CA GLU A 182 6.20 9.20 7.98
C GLU A 182 7.00 8.99 6.69
N VAL A 183 8.16 9.65 6.62
CA VAL A 183 9.10 9.52 5.52
C VAL A 183 10.52 9.38 6.08
N ALA A 184 11.45 8.84 5.29
CA ALA A 184 12.82 8.60 5.75
C ALA A 184 13.52 9.90 6.18
N GLN A 185 13.36 10.97 5.42
CA GLN A 185 14.00 12.27 5.67
C GLN A 185 13.13 13.43 5.17
N ALA A 186 13.45 14.65 5.60
CA ALA A 186 12.64 15.84 5.25
C ALA A 186 12.53 16.09 3.73
N GLY A 187 13.55 15.72 2.95
CA GLY A 187 13.52 15.84 1.49
C GLY A 187 12.54 14.87 0.79
N ASP A 188 11.98 13.91 1.51
CA ASP A 188 10.99 12.96 0.98
C ASP A 188 9.55 13.47 1.10
N ALA A 189 9.33 14.65 1.66
CA ALA A 189 8.04 15.31 1.67
C ALA A 189 7.68 15.81 0.27
N VAL A 190 6.95 14.99 -0.49
CA VAL A 190 6.54 15.31 -1.86
C VAL A 190 5.24 16.10 -1.90
N ARG A 191 5.04 16.86 -2.98
CA ARG A 191 3.76 17.55 -3.18
C ARG A 191 2.67 16.55 -3.59
N LEU A 192 1.63 16.44 -2.77
CA LEU A 192 0.46 15.63 -3.05
C LEU A 192 -0.73 16.51 -3.49
N LYS A 193 -1.52 16.00 -4.43
CA LYS A 193 -2.82 16.58 -4.74
C LYS A 193 -3.81 16.14 -3.67
N ALA A 194 -4.35 17.09 -2.92
CA ALA A 194 -5.26 16.82 -1.81
C ALA A 194 -6.41 17.83 -1.81
N PRO A 195 -7.56 17.51 -1.18
CA PRO A 195 -8.65 18.47 -1.00
C PRO A 195 -8.20 19.63 -0.10
N ALA A 196 -8.80 20.81 -0.27
CA ALA A 196 -8.52 21.98 0.56
C ALA A 196 -8.84 21.75 2.07
N THR A 197 -9.66 20.76 2.37
CA THR A 197 -10.03 20.32 3.72
C THR A 197 -8.99 19.42 4.37
N ALA A 198 -7.91 19.04 3.65
CA ALA A 198 -6.89 18.14 4.15
C ALA A 198 -5.74 18.88 4.83
N GLU A 199 -5.36 18.42 6.02
CA GLU A 199 -4.11 18.74 6.69
C GLU A 199 -3.12 17.60 6.47
N LEU A 200 -1.97 17.89 5.84
CA LEU A 200 -0.89 16.93 5.62
C LEU A 200 0.26 17.22 6.58
N VAL A 201 0.58 16.27 7.45
CA VAL A 201 1.67 16.38 8.42
C VAL A 201 2.77 15.41 8.03
N TRP A 202 3.88 15.96 7.54
CA TRP A 202 5.07 15.19 7.21
C TRP A 202 5.93 14.96 8.44
N LEU A 203 6.34 13.73 8.66
CA LEU A 203 7.04 13.24 9.83
C LEU A 203 8.37 12.59 9.41
N PRO A 204 9.44 13.38 9.23
CA PRO A 204 10.75 12.82 8.90
C PRO A 204 11.26 11.94 10.05
N ARG A 205 11.51 10.65 9.74
CA ARG A 205 11.99 9.67 10.73
C ARG A 205 13.43 9.92 11.16
N GLY A 206 14.30 10.26 10.22
CA GLY A 206 15.72 10.47 10.49
C GLY A 206 16.36 9.23 11.13
N ARG A 207 16.83 9.36 12.38
CA ARG A 207 17.46 8.27 13.15
C ARG A 207 16.49 7.55 14.10
N ALA A 208 15.23 7.95 14.16
CA ALA A 208 14.22 7.30 14.99
C ALA A 208 13.87 5.91 14.45
N SER A 209 13.27 5.07 15.29
CA SER A 209 12.75 3.77 14.84
C SER A 209 11.55 3.95 13.93
N TYR A 210 11.32 2.99 13.03
CA TYR A 210 10.14 2.95 12.16
C TYR A 210 8.85 3.08 12.98
N GLY A 211 7.96 3.98 12.55
CA GLY A 211 6.69 4.24 13.18
C GLY A 211 6.73 5.06 14.47
N GLN A 212 7.91 5.36 15.04
CA GLN A 212 7.99 6.17 16.25
C GLN A 212 7.43 7.60 16.03
N PRO A 213 7.81 8.35 14.98
CA PRO A 213 7.20 9.65 14.70
C PRO A 213 5.70 9.57 14.44
N LEU A 214 5.23 8.51 13.74
CA LEU A 214 3.80 8.29 13.50
C LEU A 214 3.05 8.11 14.81
N LEU A 215 3.49 7.21 15.68
CA LEU A 215 2.83 6.93 16.95
C LEU A 215 2.77 8.20 17.83
N GLN A 216 3.87 8.96 17.90
CA GLN A 216 3.90 10.22 18.64
C GLN A 216 2.93 11.25 18.08
N ALA A 217 2.85 11.39 16.75
CA ALA A 217 1.92 12.30 16.10
C ALA A 217 0.46 11.89 16.31
N VAL A 218 0.15 10.60 16.22
CA VAL A 218 -1.19 10.06 16.51
C VAL A 218 -1.57 10.34 17.97
N GLN A 219 -0.66 10.10 18.92
CA GLN A 219 -0.89 10.38 20.36
C GLN A 219 -1.10 11.86 20.64
N ALA A 220 -0.38 12.74 19.96
CA ALA A 220 -0.51 14.18 20.12
C ALA A 220 -1.80 14.75 19.53
N ARG A 221 -2.29 14.16 18.42
CA ARG A 221 -3.47 14.64 17.67
C ARG A 221 -4.77 14.01 18.15
N LEU A 222 -4.71 12.79 18.68
CA LEU A 222 -5.84 12.00 19.13
C LEU A 222 -5.63 11.65 20.61
N ALA A 223 -5.92 12.61 21.47
CA ALA A 223 -5.78 12.44 22.92
C ALA A 223 -6.71 11.33 23.43
N ALA A 224 -6.26 10.63 24.48
CA ALA A 224 -7.07 9.66 25.18
C ALA A 224 -8.40 10.29 25.66
N ALA A 225 -9.50 9.57 25.45
CA ALA A 225 -10.80 10.01 25.96
C ALA A 225 -10.78 10.01 27.49
N PRO A 226 -11.26 11.08 28.16
CA PRO A 226 -11.40 11.04 29.61
C PRO A 226 -12.34 9.89 30.00
N GLY A 227 -11.85 8.90 30.73
CA GLY A 227 -12.63 7.73 31.14
C GLY A 227 -12.72 6.63 30.09
N GLY A 228 -11.66 6.46 29.28
CA GLY A 228 -11.61 5.42 28.27
C GLY A 228 -12.23 4.12 28.75
N VAL A 229 -13.30 3.72 28.09
CA VAL A 229 -13.98 2.45 28.38
C VAL A 229 -12.92 1.39 28.19
N ALA A 230 -12.68 0.57 29.22
CA ALA A 230 -11.92 -0.67 29.06
C ALA A 230 -12.69 -1.50 28.02
N GLY A 231 -12.32 -1.27 26.74
CA GLY A 231 -12.93 -1.97 25.62
C GLY A 231 -12.72 -3.46 25.77
N GLU A 232 -13.51 -4.23 25.06
CA GLU A 232 -13.34 -5.68 24.91
C GLU A 232 -11.86 -6.05 24.80
N ALA A 233 -11.48 -7.18 25.40
CA ALA A 233 -10.10 -7.67 25.40
C ALA A 233 -9.56 -7.63 23.95
N LEU A 234 -8.72 -6.65 23.68
CA LEU A 234 -8.16 -6.48 22.33
C LEU A 234 -7.29 -7.69 22.03
N GLU A 235 -7.65 -8.46 21.02
CA GLU A 235 -6.84 -9.55 20.55
C GLU A 235 -5.46 -9.03 20.15
N GLU A 236 -4.44 -9.54 20.80
CA GLU A 236 -3.04 -9.24 20.49
C GLU A 236 -2.62 -10.10 19.30
N ILE A 237 -2.33 -9.45 18.18
CA ILE A 237 -1.83 -10.11 16.98
C ILE A 237 -0.30 -10.14 17.06
N ASP A 238 0.29 -11.32 17.02
CA ASP A 238 1.73 -11.46 16.89
C ASP A 238 2.14 -11.18 15.43
N VAL A 239 2.50 -9.92 15.16
CA VAL A 239 2.90 -9.45 13.83
C VAL A 239 4.18 -10.10 13.30
N ASP A 240 4.87 -10.89 14.14
CA ASP A 240 6.02 -11.69 13.71
C ASP A 240 5.62 -13.05 13.14
N THR A 241 4.40 -13.51 13.39
CA THR A 241 3.87 -14.78 12.90
C THR A 241 2.62 -14.65 12.06
N GLN A 242 1.90 -13.53 12.19
CA GLN A 242 0.62 -13.29 11.52
C GLN A 242 0.65 -11.95 10.78
N ILE A 243 -0.05 -11.89 9.64
CA ILE A 243 -0.25 -10.63 8.92
C ILE A 243 -1.36 -9.84 9.62
N LEU A 244 -1.03 -8.63 10.06
CA LEU A 244 -2.04 -7.69 10.56
C LEU A 244 -2.81 -7.12 9.36
N TRP A 245 -4.07 -7.54 9.22
CA TRP A 245 -4.95 -7.08 8.15
C TRP A 245 -6.40 -7.06 8.63
N GLU A 246 -6.89 -5.87 8.95
CA GLU A 246 -8.24 -5.65 9.45
C GLU A 246 -8.92 -4.58 8.60
N GLN A 247 -10.15 -4.83 8.19
CA GLN A 247 -10.94 -3.91 7.38
C GLN A 247 -12.02 -3.24 8.24
N ALA A 248 -12.28 -1.97 7.95
CA ALA A 248 -13.44 -1.27 8.47
C ALA A 248 -14.73 -1.85 7.86
N ASP A 249 -15.83 -1.67 8.57
CA ASP A 249 -17.16 -1.97 8.05
C ASP A 249 -17.66 -0.79 7.22
N SER A 250 -17.70 -0.94 5.92
CA SER A 250 -18.16 0.10 4.98
C SER A 250 -19.64 0.46 5.13
N HIS A 251 -20.41 -0.34 5.86
CA HIS A 251 -21.83 -0.08 6.15
C HIS A 251 -22.04 0.65 7.48
N LEU A 252 -20.99 0.81 8.28
CA LEU A 252 -21.07 1.49 9.56
C LEU A 252 -21.21 3.01 9.34
N ALA A 253 -22.39 3.56 9.64
CA ALA A 253 -22.54 5.01 9.70
C ALA A 253 -21.77 5.56 10.90
N GLY A 254 -20.85 6.50 10.66
CA GLY A 254 -20.05 7.11 11.72
C GLY A 254 -19.37 8.39 11.25
N PRO A 255 -18.97 9.26 12.21
CA PRO A 255 -18.35 10.54 11.85
C PRO A 255 -16.92 10.41 11.33
N LEU A 256 -16.22 9.31 11.68
CA LEU A 256 -14.81 9.08 11.41
C LEU A 256 -14.61 7.76 10.66
N TYR A 257 -13.73 7.81 9.66
CA TYR A 257 -13.10 6.64 9.07
C TYR A 257 -11.59 6.79 9.15
N ALA A 258 -10.87 5.75 9.57
CA ALA A 258 -9.42 5.76 9.61
C ALA A 258 -8.83 4.65 8.72
N TRP A 259 -7.74 4.99 8.03
CA TRP A 259 -6.96 4.08 7.19
C TRP A 259 -5.49 4.15 7.63
N VAL A 260 -4.97 3.04 8.13
CA VAL A 260 -3.66 2.95 8.76
C VAL A 260 -2.85 1.85 8.09
N ALA A 261 -1.73 2.20 7.47
CA ALA A 261 -0.88 1.24 6.77
C ALA A 261 0.62 1.55 6.89
N GLY A 262 1.46 0.52 6.93
CA GLY A 262 2.90 0.67 7.00
C GLY A 262 3.58 -0.51 7.69
N GLU A 263 4.66 -0.25 8.44
CA GLU A 263 5.39 -1.25 9.22
C GLU A 263 4.48 -1.89 10.27
N ALA A 264 4.40 -3.22 10.28
CA ALA A 264 3.40 -3.96 11.07
C ALA A 264 3.46 -3.70 12.57
N GLY A 265 4.65 -3.55 13.16
CA GLY A 265 4.81 -3.22 14.58
C GLY A 265 4.33 -1.81 14.91
N ALA A 266 4.58 -0.85 14.02
CA ALA A 266 4.08 0.51 14.14
C ALA A 266 2.56 0.56 14.03
N VAL A 267 1.98 -0.12 13.04
CA VAL A 267 0.52 -0.22 12.87
C VAL A 267 -0.13 -0.85 14.10
N MET A 268 0.48 -1.90 14.68
CA MET A 268 -0.01 -2.53 15.91
C MET A 268 0.02 -1.56 17.12
N ALA A 269 1.10 -0.78 17.27
CA ALA A 269 1.19 0.20 18.35
C ALA A 269 0.13 1.32 18.20
N ILE A 270 -0.09 1.81 16.98
CA ILE A 270 -1.13 2.79 16.66
C ILE A 270 -2.52 2.19 16.90
N ARG A 271 -2.75 0.94 16.50
CA ARG A 271 -4.01 0.21 16.75
C ARG A 271 -4.34 0.17 18.24
N ARG A 272 -3.37 -0.21 19.08
CA ARG A 272 -3.57 -0.21 20.53
C ARG A 272 -3.96 1.15 21.06
N HIS A 273 -3.30 2.22 20.60
CA HIS A 273 -3.60 3.57 21.02
C HIS A 273 -5.01 4.01 20.60
N LEU A 274 -5.37 3.85 19.32
CA LEU A 274 -6.67 4.27 18.78
C LEU A 274 -7.84 3.51 19.45
N LEU A 275 -7.71 2.22 19.65
CA LEU A 275 -8.79 1.41 20.21
C LEU A 275 -8.85 1.48 21.73
N ARG A 276 -7.71 1.37 22.45
CA ARG A 276 -7.70 1.33 23.93
C ARG A 276 -7.68 2.71 24.56
N ALA A 277 -6.81 3.61 24.08
CA ALA A 277 -6.65 4.91 24.70
C ALA A 277 -7.70 5.93 24.20
N CYS A 278 -7.97 5.95 22.90
CA CYS A 278 -8.95 6.86 22.32
C CYS A 278 -10.38 6.33 22.31
N GLY A 279 -10.58 5.00 22.52
CA GLY A 279 -11.91 4.38 22.52
C GLY A 279 -12.62 4.38 21.18
N LEU A 280 -11.87 4.43 20.06
CA LEU A 280 -12.45 4.42 18.72
C LEU A 280 -13.03 3.04 18.40
N ASP A 281 -14.12 3.01 17.63
CA ASP A 281 -14.73 1.77 17.15
C ASP A 281 -13.80 1.10 16.13
N ARG A 282 -13.43 -0.17 16.40
CA ARG A 282 -12.59 -0.98 15.48
C ARG A 282 -13.19 -1.05 14.07
N ARG A 283 -14.51 -1.09 13.97
CA ARG A 283 -15.22 -1.17 12.69
C ARG A 283 -15.11 0.10 11.84
N ALA A 284 -14.67 1.21 12.42
CA ALA A 284 -14.41 2.46 11.71
C ALA A 284 -12.98 2.56 11.16
N ILE A 285 -12.13 1.55 11.39
CA ILE A 285 -10.70 1.65 11.11
C ILE A 285 -10.21 0.45 10.30
N THR A 286 -9.49 0.73 9.22
CA THR A 286 -8.71 -0.27 8.47
C THR A 286 -7.25 -0.25 8.94
N PHE A 287 -6.71 -1.41 9.33
CA PHE A 287 -5.31 -1.58 9.76
C PHE A 287 -4.59 -2.58 8.86
N MET A 288 -3.45 -2.20 8.31
CA MET A 288 -2.71 -3.02 7.36
C MET A 288 -1.20 -2.96 7.63
N GLY A 289 -0.64 -4.11 8.00
CA GLY A 289 0.81 -4.31 8.04
C GLY A 289 1.34 -4.59 6.63
N TYR A 290 1.82 -3.56 5.95
CA TYR A 290 2.34 -3.69 4.57
C TYR A 290 3.67 -4.44 4.54
N TRP A 291 4.48 -4.26 5.56
CA TRP A 291 5.79 -4.88 5.69
C TRP A 291 6.19 -5.05 7.16
N ARG A 292 7.22 -5.82 7.41
CA ARG A 292 7.78 -6.04 8.75
C ARG A 292 9.28 -5.90 8.70
N GLN A 293 9.84 -5.05 9.57
CA GLN A 293 11.28 -4.88 9.68
C GLN A 293 11.98 -6.21 9.99
N GLY A 294 13.00 -6.54 9.19
CA GLY A 294 13.77 -7.77 9.34
C GLY A 294 13.10 -9.04 8.80
N ARG A 295 11.93 -8.93 8.16
CA ARG A 295 11.19 -10.07 7.58
C ARG A 295 10.68 -9.77 6.17
N VAL A 296 10.51 -10.84 5.41
CA VAL A 296 9.80 -10.81 4.14
C VAL A 296 8.40 -11.35 4.40
N LEU A 297 7.39 -10.53 4.24
CA LEU A 297 5.99 -10.96 4.25
C LEU A 297 5.66 -11.43 2.83
N ASP A 298 5.37 -12.73 2.67
CA ASP A 298 5.04 -13.38 1.38
C ASP A 298 3.52 -13.52 1.19
#